data_ed559e5a77d5f8d678f6e67b46f084a5
#
_entry.id   ed559e5a77d5f8d678f6e67b46f084a5
#
_cell.length_a   1.000
_cell.length_b   1.000
_cell.length_c   1.000
_cell.angle_alpha   90.00
_cell.angle_beta   90.00
_cell.angle_gamma   90.00
#
_symmetry.space_group_name_H-M   'P 1'
#
loop_
_entity.id
_entity.type
_entity.pdbx_description
1 polymer ?
#
loop_
_entity_poly.entity_id
_entity_poly.type
_entity_poly.pdbx_seq_one_letter_code
_entity_poly.pdbx_strand_id
1 'polypeptide(L)'
;MSDVNVVLSLGLRQELVAPIREVSPRLNVIPLSWAQRRVYRGGRPVWYAYAEERGPEEETDEEAQANLARILAEAEVLFTSPVIPAGITADALGLRWVQLTSAGLDRLLDSELARSEVTLTTASGIHAVPIGEYVIGVMLAFAKGLPRAMRAQAERTWRPYLAEELYDKTVGIVGLGAIGGYVAKFARAHGMRVLAVRRSTQRRSTGEGAGLDDVDELLPPSDLTYLLSEADY
;
A
#
# COMPACT_ATOMS: atom_id res chain seq x y z
N MET A 1 -5.76 -33.27 -9.49
CA MET A 1 -6.00 -31.80 -9.42
C MET A 1 -4.77 -31.15 -10.04
N SER A 2 -4.93 -30.30 -11.03
CA SER A 2 -3.83 -29.63 -11.73
C SER A 2 -3.10 -28.66 -10.80
N ASP A 3 -1.79 -28.50 -11.00
CA ASP A 3 -1.00 -27.46 -10.32
C ASP A 3 -1.45 -26.07 -10.81
N VAL A 4 -1.27 -25.07 -9.98
CA VAL A 4 -1.62 -23.66 -10.28
C VAL A 4 -0.34 -22.87 -10.51
N ASN A 5 -0.18 -22.30 -11.70
CA ASN A 5 0.96 -21.49 -12.08
C ASN A 5 0.83 -20.06 -11.55
N VAL A 6 1.70 -19.71 -10.59
CA VAL A 6 1.77 -18.38 -9.95
C VAL A 6 3.02 -17.65 -10.41
N VAL A 7 2.86 -16.63 -11.23
CA VAL A 7 3.96 -15.80 -11.75
C VAL A 7 4.20 -14.61 -10.83
N LEU A 8 5.45 -14.43 -10.40
CA LEU A 8 5.89 -13.28 -9.60
C LEU A 8 6.69 -12.32 -10.47
N SER A 9 6.10 -11.19 -10.84
CA SER A 9 6.78 -10.17 -11.69
C SER A 9 7.67 -9.20 -10.90
N LEU A 10 7.87 -9.46 -9.62
CA LEU A 10 8.66 -8.65 -8.69
C LEU A 10 9.95 -9.35 -8.33
N GLY A 11 11.02 -8.56 -8.10
CA GLY A 11 12.30 -9.05 -7.59
C GLY A 11 12.23 -9.34 -6.10
N LEU A 12 11.53 -10.39 -5.70
CA LEU A 12 11.43 -10.79 -4.31
C LEU A 12 12.63 -11.62 -3.88
N ARG A 13 13.16 -11.34 -2.69
CA ARG A 13 14.17 -12.18 -2.05
C ARG A 13 13.59 -13.57 -1.76
N GLN A 14 14.43 -14.62 -1.79
CA GLN A 14 13.99 -16.00 -1.60
C GLN A 14 13.22 -16.21 -0.29
N GLU A 15 13.58 -15.50 0.77
CA GLU A 15 12.88 -15.54 2.06
C GLU A 15 11.43 -15.07 2.00
N LEU A 16 11.08 -14.23 0.98
CA LEU A 16 9.72 -13.76 0.73
C LEU A 16 8.96 -14.67 -0.25
N VAL A 17 9.67 -15.41 -1.09
CA VAL A 17 9.08 -16.38 -2.03
C VAL A 17 8.73 -17.68 -1.32
N ALA A 18 9.56 -18.12 -0.37
CA ALA A 18 9.36 -19.38 0.35
C ALA A 18 7.96 -19.48 1.01
N PRO A 19 7.48 -18.49 1.78
CA PRO A 19 6.13 -18.55 2.35
C PRO A 19 5.01 -18.71 1.31
N ILE A 20 5.18 -18.15 0.11
CA ILE A 20 4.18 -18.29 -0.97
C ILE A 20 4.12 -19.75 -1.44
N ARG A 21 5.27 -20.40 -1.59
CA ARG A 21 5.34 -21.83 -1.97
C ARG A 21 4.75 -22.74 -0.91
N GLU A 22 4.89 -22.39 0.36
CA GLU A 22 4.39 -23.16 1.51
C GLU A 22 2.87 -23.11 1.69
N VAL A 23 2.17 -22.15 1.05
CA VAL A 23 0.70 -22.03 1.13
C VAL A 23 0.02 -23.31 0.64
N SER A 24 0.55 -23.92 -0.43
CA SER A 24 0.01 -25.18 -0.95
C SER A 24 1.04 -25.90 -1.83
N PRO A 25 1.15 -27.24 -1.73
CA PRO A 25 1.99 -28.02 -2.62
C PRO A 25 1.54 -28.01 -4.10
N ARG A 26 0.35 -27.47 -4.37
CA ARG A 26 -0.18 -27.30 -5.72
C ARG A 26 0.31 -26.03 -6.42
N LEU A 27 1.00 -25.15 -5.73
CA LEU A 27 1.48 -23.92 -6.32
C LEU A 27 2.83 -24.14 -7.02
N ASN A 28 2.84 -23.95 -8.33
CA ASN A 28 4.05 -23.79 -9.11
C ASN A 28 4.42 -22.31 -9.15
N VAL A 29 5.27 -21.87 -8.23
CA VAL A 29 5.64 -20.45 -8.08
C VAL A 29 6.85 -20.13 -8.95
N ILE A 30 6.66 -19.27 -9.93
CA ILE A 30 7.60 -18.88 -11.00
C ILE A 30 8.03 -17.42 -10.82
N PRO A 31 9.14 -17.13 -10.11
CA PRO A 31 9.71 -15.78 -10.09
C PRO A 31 10.33 -15.46 -11.46
N LEU A 32 9.99 -14.32 -12.02
CA LEU A 32 10.63 -13.86 -13.25
C LEU A 32 12.10 -13.49 -13.00
N SER A 33 12.98 -13.81 -13.96
CA SER A 33 14.38 -13.36 -13.97
C SER A 33 14.46 -11.83 -14.04
N TRP A 34 15.64 -11.25 -13.79
CA TRP A 34 15.82 -9.80 -13.90
C TRP A 34 15.54 -9.30 -15.33
N ALA A 35 16.03 -10.02 -16.34
CA ALA A 35 15.81 -9.69 -17.75
C ALA A 35 14.31 -9.76 -18.11
N GLN A 36 13.62 -10.82 -17.70
CA GLN A 36 12.17 -10.98 -17.91
C GLN A 36 11.36 -9.88 -17.23
N ARG A 37 11.71 -9.47 -15.99
CA ARG A 37 11.07 -8.34 -15.30
C ARG A 37 11.27 -7.02 -16.03
N ARG A 38 12.46 -6.79 -16.62
CA ARG A 38 12.75 -5.61 -17.42
C ARG A 38 11.87 -5.56 -18.66
N VAL A 39 11.79 -6.68 -19.40
CA VAL A 39 10.93 -6.82 -20.59
C VAL A 39 9.46 -6.66 -20.20
N TYR A 40 8.98 -7.34 -19.15
CA TYR A 40 7.62 -7.25 -18.64
C TYR A 40 7.19 -5.80 -18.39
N ARG A 41 8.05 -4.98 -17.86
CA ARG A 41 7.78 -3.56 -17.57
C ARG A 41 7.97 -2.62 -18.76
N GLY A 42 8.40 -3.12 -19.91
CA GLY A 42 8.73 -2.28 -21.07
C GLY A 42 9.84 -1.27 -20.76
N GLY A 43 10.84 -1.66 -19.98
CA GLY A 43 11.97 -0.82 -19.57
C GLY A 43 11.63 0.26 -18.53
N ARG A 44 10.40 0.33 -18.02
CA ARG A 44 10.00 1.34 -17.02
C ARG A 44 10.75 1.12 -15.70
N PRO A 45 11.28 2.18 -15.06
CA PRO A 45 11.95 2.07 -13.77
C PRO A 45 10.96 1.66 -12.69
N VAL A 46 11.43 0.90 -11.70
CA VAL A 46 10.68 0.62 -10.47
C VAL A 46 10.94 1.75 -9.49
N TRP A 47 9.90 2.46 -9.11
CA TRP A 47 9.99 3.55 -8.13
C TRP A 47 10.09 3.05 -6.68
N TYR A 48 9.96 1.74 -6.47
CA TYR A 48 10.02 1.14 -5.14
C TYR A 48 11.46 0.72 -4.85
N ALA A 49 12.03 1.29 -3.82
CA ALA A 49 13.38 1.04 -3.31
C ALA A 49 13.59 -0.35 -2.66
N TYR A 50 12.74 -1.30 -2.93
CA TYR A 50 13.11 -2.68 -2.72
C TYR A 50 14.15 -3.00 -3.78
N ALA A 51 15.42 -2.90 -3.37
CA ALA A 51 16.56 -3.17 -4.22
C ALA A 51 16.29 -4.47 -4.97
N GLU A 52 15.89 -4.35 -6.24
CA GLU A 52 15.97 -5.47 -7.15
C GLU A 52 17.45 -5.76 -7.25
N GLU A 53 17.90 -6.79 -6.55
CA GLU A 53 19.22 -7.32 -6.79
C GLU A 53 19.28 -7.63 -8.28
N ARG A 54 20.18 -6.93 -8.98
CA ARG A 54 20.55 -7.31 -10.34
C ARG A 54 21.11 -8.71 -10.24
N GLY A 55 20.30 -9.68 -10.66
CA GLY A 55 20.81 -11.02 -10.87
C GLY A 55 21.83 -11.01 -12.02
N PRO A 56 22.62 -12.06 -12.17
CA PRO A 56 23.47 -12.21 -13.36
C PRO A 56 22.60 -12.06 -14.60
N GLU A 57 23.09 -11.33 -15.61
CA GLU A 57 22.47 -11.25 -16.93
C GLU A 57 22.73 -12.59 -17.63
N GLU A 58 21.86 -13.56 -17.39
CA GLU A 58 21.95 -14.91 -17.98
C GLU A 58 21.17 -15.02 -19.29
N GLU A 59 20.32 -14.01 -19.60
CA GLU A 59 19.45 -14.00 -20.79
C GLU A 59 19.62 -12.71 -21.60
N THR A 60 19.63 -12.83 -22.91
CA THR A 60 19.46 -11.68 -23.81
C THR A 60 18.02 -11.17 -23.77
N ASP A 61 17.75 -9.95 -24.26
CA ASP A 61 16.39 -9.40 -24.32
C ASP A 61 15.44 -10.26 -25.18
N GLU A 62 15.92 -10.84 -26.26
CA GLU A 62 15.13 -11.72 -27.14
C GLU A 62 14.77 -13.02 -26.43
N GLU A 63 15.72 -13.64 -25.74
CA GLU A 63 15.50 -14.86 -24.94
C GLU A 63 14.53 -14.57 -23.77
N ALA A 64 14.74 -13.46 -23.06
CA ALA A 64 13.88 -13.03 -21.97
C ALA A 64 12.44 -12.79 -22.44
N GLN A 65 12.25 -12.18 -23.62
CA GLN A 65 10.93 -11.95 -24.20
C GLN A 65 10.25 -13.27 -24.59
N ALA A 66 10.95 -14.19 -25.24
CA ALA A 66 10.43 -15.50 -25.63
C ALA A 66 10.04 -16.34 -24.39
N ASN A 67 10.91 -16.37 -23.37
CA ASN A 67 10.65 -17.07 -22.12
C ASN A 67 9.49 -16.46 -21.35
N LEU A 68 9.41 -15.13 -21.28
CA LEU A 68 8.31 -14.41 -20.65
C LEU A 68 6.96 -14.75 -21.30
N ALA A 69 6.90 -14.71 -22.64
CA ALA A 69 5.67 -15.06 -23.36
C ALA A 69 5.19 -16.48 -23.05
N ARG A 70 6.10 -17.45 -23.00
CA ARG A 70 5.79 -18.83 -22.60
C ARG A 70 5.28 -18.92 -21.14
N ILE A 71 5.95 -18.24 -20.22
CA ILE A 71 5.56 -18.24 -18.79
C ILE A 71 4.17 -17.60 -18.63
N LEU A 72 3.90 -16.48 -19.30
CA LEU A 72 2.61 -15.80 -19.22
C LEU A 72 1.48 -16.63 -19.85
N ALA A 73 1.72 -17.33 -20.94
CA ALA A 73 0.72 -18.20 -21.58
C ALA A 73 0.20 -19.30 -20.65
N GLU A 74 1.02 -19.75 -19.70
CA GLU A 74 0.67 -20.79 -18.72
C GLU A 74 0.22 -20.22 -17.36
N ALA A 75 0.25 -18.88 -17.18
CA ALA A 75 -0.05 -18.24 -15.91
C ALA A 75 -1.54 -18.29 -15.58
N GLU A 76 -1.90 -18.73 -14.37
CA GLU A 76 -3.27 -18.63 -13.81
C GLU A 76 -3.35 -17.51 -12.77
N VAL A 77 -2.26 -17.23 -12.07
CA VAL A 77 -2.15 -16.18 -11.06
C VAL A 77 -0.93 -15.30 -11.34
N LEU A 78 -1.13 -14.00 -11.29
CA LEU A 78 -0.06 -13.01 -11.43
C LEU A 78 0.04 -12.16 -10.16
N PHE A 79 1.19 -12.23 -9.48
CA PHE A 79 1.53 -11.33 -8.38
C PHE A 79 2.45 -10.22 -8.88
N THR A 80 1.98 -8.97 -8.90
CA THR A 80 2.63 -7.89 -9.63
C THR A 80 2.49 -6.53 -8.95
N SER A 81 3.30 -5.57 -9.41
CA SER A 81 3.07 -4.14 -9.17
C SER A 81 1.95 -3.62 -10.10
N PRO A 82 1.45 -2.37 -9.89
CA PRO A 82 0.43 -1.79 -10.79
C PRO A 82 0.98 -1.41 -12.19
N VAL A 83 2.22 -1.77 -12.50
CA VAL A 83 2.80 -1.64 -13.84
C VAL A 83 2.60 -2.97 -14.56
N ILE A 84 1.51 -3.07 -15.30
CA ILE A 84 1.14 -4.24 -16.08
C ILE A 84 1.27 -3.88 -17.56
N PRO A 85 1.84 -4.77 -18.41
CA PRO A 85 1.91 -4.52 -19.85
C PRO A 85 0.51 -4.48 -20.48
N ALA A 86 0.34 -3.66 -21.51
CA ALA A 86 -0.83 -3.74 -22.36
C ALA A 86 -0.85 -5.09 -23.09
N GLY A 87 -2.04 -5.64 -23.34
CA GLY A 87 -2.18 -6.94 -24.00
C GLY A 87 -2.01 -8.14 -23.06
N ILE A 88 -1.86 -7.95 -21.74
CA ILE A 88 -1.64 -9.07 -20.80
C ILE A 88 -2.76 -10.13 -20.86
N THR A 89 -3.99 -9.74 -21.15
CA THR A 89 -5.13 -10.67 -21.26
C THR A 89 -5.06 -11.51 -22.53
N ALA A 90 -4.41 -11.01 -23.59
CA ALA A 90 -4.14 -11.76 -24.80
C ALA A 90 -2.94 -12.70 -24.65
N ASP A 91 -1.93 -12.30 -23.91
CA ASP A 91 -0.69 -13.06 -23.67
C ASP A 91 -0.90 -14.18 -22.62
N ALA A 92 -1.77 -13.95 -21.67
CA ALA A 92 -2.05 -14.85 -20.53
C ALA A 92 -3.52 -15.32 -20.54
N LEU A 93 -3.88 -16.15 -21.51
CA LEU A 93 -5.25 -16.63 -21.71
C LEU A 93 -5.80 -17.45 -20.54
N GLY A 94 -4.94 -18.09 -19.74
CA GLY A 94 -5.27 -18.83 -18.52
C GLY A 94 -5.39 -17.99 -17.26
N LEU A 95 -5.14 -16.67 -17.35
CA LEU A 95 -5.09 -15.80 -16.19
C LEU A 95 -6.46 -15.62 -15.54
N ARG A 96 -6.55 -15.94 -14.26
CA ARG A 96 -7.79 -15.90 -13.48
C ARG A 96 -7.73 -14.92 -12.32
N TRP A 97 -6.52 -14.63 -11.82
CA TRP A 97 -6.34 -13.77 -10.66
C TRP A 97 -5.06 -12.94 -10.78
N VAL A 98 -5.19 -11.65 -10.51
CA VAL A 98 -4.06 -10.72 -10.35
C VAL A 98 -4.09 -10.14 -8.95
N GLN A 99 -3.03 -10.40 -8.19
CA GLN A 99 -2.77 -9.76 -6.91
C GLN A 99 -1.79 -8.61 -7.09
N LEU A 100 -2.21 -7.42 -6.75
CA LEU A 100 -1.36 -6.23 -6.77
C LEU A 100 -0.68 -5.98 -5.42
N THR A 101 0.56 -5.51 -5.46
CA THR A 101 1.29 -5.02 -4.27
C THR A 101 0.88 -3.62 -3.85
N SER A 102 0.16 -2.88 -4.69
CA SER A 102 -0.40 -1.56 -4.36
C SER A 102 -1.73 -1.68 -3.63
N ALA A 103 -2.05 -0.66 -2.85
CA ALA A 103 -3.37 -0.54 -2.22
C ALA A 103 -4.44 0.01 -3.18
N GLY A 104 -4.05 0.76 -4.21
CA GLY A 104 -4.96 1.38 -5.18
C GLY A 104 -4.98 0.68 -6.54
N LEU A 105 -6.09 0.86 -7.24
CA LEU A 105 -6.37 0.34 -8.59
C LEU A 105 -6.43 1.44 -9.67
N ASP A 106 -6.24 2.70 -9.31
CA ASP A 106 -6.56 3.85 -10.17
C ASP A 106 -5.96 3.77 -11.57
N ARG A 107 -4.73 3.23 -11.67
CA ARG A 107 -4.04 3.07 -12.96
C ARG A 107 -4.57 1.94 -13.83
N LEU A 108 -5.39 1.07 -13.27
CA LEU A 108 -5.92 -0.12 -13.97
C LEU A 108 -7.41 -0.01 -14.28
N LEU A 109 -8.12 0.98 -13.73
CA LEU A 109 -9.57 1.11 -13.89
C LEU A 109 -10.00 1.20 -15.37
N ASP A 110 -9.19 1.83 -16.21
CA ASP A 110 -9.44 1.98 -17.65
C ASP A 110 -8.75 0.91 -18.51
N SER A 111 -8.08 -0.07 -17.87
CA SER A 111 -7.35 -1.13 -18.60
C SER A 111 -8.29 -2.22 -19.11
N GLU A 112 -7.80 -2.99 -20.08
CA GLU A 112 -8.45 -4.22 -20.55
C GLU A 112 -8.65 -5.24 -19.42
N LEU A 113 -7.68 -5.29 -18.49
CA LEU A 113 -7.73 -6.21 -17.36
C LEU A 113 -8.92 -5.93 -16.43
N ALA A 114 -9.23 -4.64 -16.19
CA ALA A 114 -10.41 -4.26 -15.38
C ALA A 114 -11.74 -4.57 -16.06
N ARG A 115 -11.76 -4.78 -17.39
CA ARG A 115 -12.94 -5.14 -18.18
C ARG A 115 -13.03 -6.63 -18.45
N SER A 116 -12.03 -7.41 -18.04
CA SER A 116 -11.97 -8.86 -18.22
C SER A 116 -12.65 -9.60 -17.05
N GLU A 117 -12.77 -10.92 -17.18
CA GLU A 117 -13.25 -11.82 -16.11
C GLU A 117 -12.16 -12.12 -15.04
N VAL A 118 -10.98 -11.52 -15.17
CA VAL A 118 -9.88 -11.74 -14.23
C VAL A 118 -10.17 -11.05 -12.89
N THR A 119 -10.07 -11.80 -11.81
CA THR A 119 -10.22 -11.24 -10.46
C THR A 119 -9.02 -10.36 -10.11
N LEU A 120 -9.28 -9.09 -9.78
CA LEU A 120 -8.25 -8.16 -9.31
C LEU A 120 -8.35 -7.96 -7.80
N THR A 121 -7.24 -8.16 -7.11
CA THR A 121 -7.12 -7.86 -5.68
C THR A 121 -5.91 -6.97 -5.40
N THR A 122 -5.99 -6.21 -4.32
CA THR A 122 -4.96 -5.25 -3.91
C THR A 122 -4.45 -5.55 -2.52
N ALA A 123 -3.32 -4.94 -2.18
CA ALA A 123 -2.78 -4.96 -0.83
C ALA A 123 -3.39 -3.85 0.06
N SER A 124 -4.71 -3.64 -0.05
CA SER A 124 -5.40 -2.63 0.75
C SER A 124 -5.25 -2.90 2.25
N GLY A 125 -4.94 -1.84 3.01
CA GLY A 125 -4.77 -1.91 4.47
C GLY A 125 -3.34 -2.10 4.96
N ILE A 126 -2.42 -2.65 4.16
CA ILE A 126 -1.02 -2.90 4.60
C ILE A 126 -0.26 -1.63 5.03
N HIS A 127 -0.68 -0.47 4.53
CA HIS A 127 -0.07 0.82 4.85
C HIS A 127 -0.69 1.50 6.08
N ALA A 128 -1.68 0.88 6.74
CA ALA A 128 -2.36 1.52 7.87
C ALA A 128 -1.38 1.81 9.02
N VAL A 129 -0.57 0.83 9.39
CA VAL A 129 0.43 0.95 10.46
C VAL A 129 1.50 2.00 10.11
N PRO A 130 2.31 1.84 9.03
CA PRO A 130 3.42 2.75 8.79
C PRO A 130 2.97 4.19 8.50
N ILE A 131 1.83 4.39 7.83
CA ILE A 131 1.30 5.74 7.60
C ILE A 131 0.73 6.34 8.89
N GLY A 132 0.03 5.54 9.70
CA GLY A 132 -0.50 6.01 10.98
C GLY A 132 0.61 6.43 11.94
N GLU A 133 1.67 5.64 12.05
CA GLU A 133 2.87 5.99 12.83
C GLU A 133 3.52 7.28 12.32
N TYR A 134 3.66 7.42 10.99
CA TYR A 134 4.19 8.64 10.39
C TYR A 134 3.37 9.88 10.76
N VAL A 135 2.02 9.80 10.65
CA VAL A 135 1.11 10.91 10.97
C VAL A 135 1.30 11.34 12.43
N ILE A 136 1.23 10.41 13.37
CA ILE A 136 1.41 10.71 14.80
C ILE A 136 2.81 11.23 15.08
N GLY A 137 3.84 10.65 14.45
CA GLY A 137 5.21 11.13 14.57
C GLY A 137 5.38 12.58 14.12
N VAL A 138 4.74 12.97 13.02
CA VAL A 138 4.75 14.36 12.52
C VAL A 138 3.98 15.28 13.46
N MET A 139 2.79 14.90 13.93
CA MET A 139 2.02 15.70 14.90
C MET A 139 2.83 15.94 16.18
N LEU A 140 3.47 14.90 16.73
CA LEU A 140 4.36 15.02 17.88
C LEU A 140 5.57 15.93 17.58
N ALA A 141 6.17 15.81 16.39
CA ALA A 141 7.30 16.64 16.01
C ALA A 141 6.92 18.13 15.99
N PHE A 142 5.73 18.47 15.50
CA PHE A 142 5.24 19.85 15.53
C PHE A 142 4.86 20.30 16.94
N ALA A 143 4.08 19.54 17.68
CA ALA A 143 3.68 19.87 19.05
C ALA A 143 4.91 20.07 19.96
N LYS A 144 5.92 19.23 19.83
CA LYS A 144 7.16 19.34 20.62
C LYS A 144 8.20 20.31 20.02
N GLY A 145 7.90 20.96 18.90
CA GLY A 145 8.77 21.93 18.26
C GLY A 145 10.10 21.35 17.77
N LEU A 146 10.15 20.06 17.41
CA LEU A 146 11.38 19.38 17.00
C LEU A 146 12.07 20.07 15.80
N PRO A 147 11.37 20.56 14.76
CA PRO A 147 12.02 21.27 13.65
C PRO A 147 12.74 22.54 14.09
N ARG A 148 12.20 23.22 15.11
CA ARG A 148 12.84 24.40 15.73
C ARG A 148 14.08 24.01 16.54
N ALA A 149 13.96 22.94 17.35
CA ALA A 149 15.06 22.44 18.15
C ALA A 149 16.23 21.97 17.28
N MET A 150 15.96 21.25 16.20
CA MET A 150 16.99 20.80 15.25
C MET A 150 17.72 21.94 14.57
N ARG A 151 17.00 23.01 14.18
CA ARG A 151 17.64 24.22 13.63
C ARG A 151 18.54 24.91 14.67
N ALA A 152 18.05 25.11 15.90
CA ALA A 152 18.83 25.70 16.98
C ALA A 152 20.10 24.88 17.31
N GLN A 153 19.99 23.55 17.26
CA GLN A 153 21.14 22.64 17.43
C GLN A 153 22.16 22.83 16.30
N ALA A 154 21.73 22.89 15.05
CA ALA A 154 22.64 23.12 13.91
C ALA A 154 23.37 24.49 14.03
N GLU A 155 22.65 25.51 14.52
CA GLU A 155 23.17 26.85 14.78
C GLU A 155 24.02 26.94 16.08
N ARG A 156 24.12 25.85 16.86
CA ARG A 156 24.74 25.80 18.19
C ARG A 156 24.19 26.88 19.14
N THR A 157 22.89 27.16 19.07
CA THR A 157 22.21 28.16 19.89
C THR A 157 21.23 27.49 20.85
N TRP A 158 21.26 27.93 22.12
CA TRP A 158 20.30 27.48 23.11
C TRP A 158 19.13 28.47 23.19
N ARG A 159 17.95 28.05 22.71
CA ARG A 159 16.70 28.85 22.69
C ARG A 159 15.59 28.06 23.33
N PRO A 160 15.40 28.15 24.65
CA PRO A 160 14.33 27.45 25.34
C PRO A 160 12.97 27.94 24.83
N TYR A 161 12.00 27.03 24.77
CA TYR A 161 10.61 27.30 24.39
C TYR A 161 9.67 26.38 25.14
N LEU A 162 8.40 26.77 25.25
CA LEU A 162 7.35 25.90 25.73
C LEU A 162 6.83 25.05 24.56
N ALA A 163 6.88 23.75 24.73
CA ALA A 163 6.30 22.79 23.78
C ALA A 163 4.81 22.64 24.10
N GLU A 164 4.04 22.38 23.04
CA GLU A 164 2.64 22.01 23.19
C GLU A 164 2.47 20.52 23.45
N GLU A 165 1.27 20.11 23.80
CA GLU A 165 0.90 18.72 24.00
C GLU A 165 -0.21 18.34 23.01
N LEU A 166 -0.29 17.05 22.65
CA LEU A 166 -1.42 16.51 21.90
C LEU A 166 -2.62 16.24 22.82
N TYR A 167 -2.37 16.10 24.11
CA TYR A 167 -3.42 15.90 25.13
C TYR A 167 -4.44 17.06 25.09
N ASP A 168 -5.74 16.73 25.17
CA ASP A 168 -6.87 17.65 25.04
C ASP A 168 -6.98 18.41 23.71
N LYS A 169 -6.16 18.09 22.71
CA LYS A 169 -6.31 18.61 21.35
C LYS A 169 -7.30 17.78 20.54
N THR A 170 -7.89 18.40 19.52
CA THR A 170 -8.81 17.73 18.60
C THR A 170 -8.10 17.37 17.30
N VAL A 171 -8.21 16.09 16.90
CA VAL A 171 -7.80 15.64 15.56
C VAL A 171 -9.02 15.43 14.66
N GLY A 172 -8.98 16.00 13.45
CA GLY A 172 -9.99 15.84 12.43
C GLY A 172 -9.55 14.85 11.35
N ILE A 173 -10.26 13.73 11.22
CA ILE A 173 -9.92 12.67 10.27
C ILE A 173 -10.89 12.68 9.10
N VAL A 174 -10.41 13.05 7.92
CA VAL A 174 -11.19 13.02 6.66
C VAL A 174 -10.99 11.66 5.98
N GLY A 175 -11.92 10.74 6.25
CA GLY A 175 -11.86 9.38 5.75
C GLY A 175 -11.45 8.35 6.82
N LEU A 176 -12.44 7.74 7.46
CA LEU A 176 -12.22 6.69 8.46
C LEU A 176 -12.18 5.31 7.77
N GLY A 177 -11.07 5.05 7.07
CA GLY A 177 -10.69 3.74 6.52
C GLY A 177 -9.61 3.08 7.38
N ALA A 178 -8.84 2.16 6.82
CA ALA A 178 -7.76 1.46 7.54
C ALA A 178 -6.72 2.42 8.15
N ILE A 179 -6.26 3.41 7.37
CA ILE A 179 -5.29 4.42 7.84
C ILE A 179 -5.92 5.34 8.87
N GLY A 180 -7.09 5.94 8.55
CA GLY A 180 -7.77 6.86 9.46
C GLY A 180 -8.15 6.20 10.79
N GLY A 181 -8.56 4.93 10.78
CA GLY A 181 -8.85 4.17 11.98
C GLY A 181 -7.61 3.92 12.83
N TYR A 182 -6.46 3.67 12.19
CA TYR A 182 -5.20 3.52 12.92
C TYR A 182 -4.76 4.84 13.56
N VAL A 183 -4.89 5.96 12.83
CA VAL A 183 -4.64 7.31 13.37
C VAL A 183 -5.57 7.62 14.54
N ALA A 184 -6.88 7.32 14.43
CA ALA A 184 -7.86 7.49 15.50
C ALA A 184 -7.44 6.78 16.78
N LYS A 185 -7.07 5.50 16.67
CA LYS A 185 -6.59 4.68 17.80
C LYS A 185 -5.39 5.32 18.52
N PHE A 186 -4.40 5.79 17.76
CA PHE A 186 -3.21 6.42 18.36
C PHE A 186 -3.52 7.80 18.93
N ALA A 187 -4.32 8.62 18.25
CA ALA A 187 -4.76 9.92 18.76
C ALA A 187 -5.48 9.77 20.10
N ARG A 188 -6.38 8.80 20.20
CA ARG A 188 -7.06 8.47 21.45
C ARG A 188 -6.11 8.06 22.56
N ALA A 189 -5.10 7.25 22.25
CA ALA A 189 -4.08 6.85 23.22
C ALA A 189 -3.23 8.04 23.72
N HIS A 190 -3.18 9.14 22.97
CA HIS A 190 -2.55 10.40 23.38
C HIS A 190 -3.51 11.36 24.09
N GLY A 191 -4.75 10.95 24.40
CA GLY A 191 -5.74 11.77 25.08
C GLY A 191 -6.36 12.86 24.21
N MET A 192 -6.31 12.70 22.87
CA MET A 192 -6.96 13.62 21.95
C MET A 192 -8.45 13.34 21.81
N ARG A 193 -9.23 14.40 21.52
CA ARG A 193 -10.58 14.26 20.97
C ARG A 193 -10.50 13.91 19.48
N VAL A 194 -11.24 12.90 19.03
CA VAL A 194 -11.20 12.39 17.67
C VAL A 194 -12.51 12.65 16.95
N LEU A 195 -12.50 13.51 15.95
CA LEU A 195 -13.60 13.74 15.01
C LEU A 195 -13.29 13.06 13.69
N ALA A 196 -14.27 12.38 13.08
CA ALA A 196 -14.05 11.76 11.79
C ALA A 196 -15.21 11.97 10.81
N VAL A 197 -14.88 12.22 9.55
CA VAL A 197 -15.87 12.28 8.45
C VAL A 197 -15.76 11.01 7.61
N ARG A 198 -16.90 10.37 7.33
CA ARG A 198 -17.00 9.17 6.48
C ARG A 198 -18.28 9.18 5.65
N ARG A 199 -18.21 8.69 4.39
CA ARG A 199 -19.38 8.60 3.49
C ARG A 199 -20.52 7.74 4.04
N SER A 200 -20.19 6.63 4.72
CA SER A 200 -21.18 5.76 5.35
C SER A 200 -20.95 5.74 6.85
N THR A 201 -21.93 6.17 7.61
CA THR A 201 -21.94 6.11 9.09
C THR A 201 -22.39 4.75 9.60
N GLN A 202 -22.88 3.87 8.71
CA GLN A 202 -23.26 2.51 9.08
C GLN A 202 -22.02 1.63 9.29
N ARG A 203 -22.04 0.85 10.38
CA ARG A 203 -21.04 -0.18 10.66
C ARG A 203 -21.11 -1.25 9.55
N ARG A 204 -20.04 -1.44 8.77
CA ARG A 204 -19.96 -2.59 7.87
C ARG A 204 -19.88 -3.86 8.71
N SER A 205 -20.76 -4.82 8.45
CA SER A 205 -20.85 -6.10 9.15
C SER A 205 -19.71 -7.09 8.83
N THR A 206 -18.80 -6.72 7.96
CA THR A 206 -17.65 -7.56 7.55
C THR A 206 -16.38 -7.01 8.16
N GLY A 207 -15.94 -7.66 9.24
CA GLY A 207 -14.63 -7.64 9.87
C GLY A 207 -13.82 -6.32 9.80
N GLU A 208 -13.42 -5.84 10.97
CA GLU A 208 -12.55 -4.68 11.16
C GLU A 208 -13.20 -3.32 10.85
N GLY A 209 -14.11 -2.92 11.71
CA GLY A 209 -14.45 -1.52 11.92
C GLY A 209 -13.27 -0.80 12.57
N ALA A 210 -12.15 -0.69 11.82
CA ALA A 210 -10.94 -0.06 12.32
C ALA A 210 -11.30 1.35 12.83
N GLY A 211 -11.18 1.55 14.13
CA GLY A 211 -11.21 2.86 14.76
C GLY A 211 -12.58 3.48 15.07
N LEU A 212 -13.71 2.78 14.90
CA LEU A 212 -15.02 3.36 15.30
C LEU A 212 -15.13 3.54 16.80
N ASP A 213 -14.53 2.65 17.59
CA ASP A 213 -14.53 2.74 19.04
C ASP A 213 -13.54 3.80 19.57
N ASP A 214 -12.66 4.30 18.68
CA ASP A 214 -11.66 5.31 18.98
C ASP A 214 -12.07 6.73 18.49
N VAL A 215 -13.31 6.90 17.98
CA VAL A 215 -13.85 8.16 17.48
C VAL A 215 -14.90 8.70 18.44
N ASP A 216 -14.75 9.94 18.86
CA ASP A 216 -15.71 10.60 19.73
C ASP A 216 -16.96 11.05 18.96
N GLU A 217 -16.77 11.48 17.69
CA GLU A 217 -17.88 11.93 16.86
C GLU A 217 -17.66 11.55 15.39
N LEU A 218 -18.59 10.77 14.84
CA LEU A 218 -18.59 10.34 13.44
C LEU A 218 -19.57 11.18 12.63
N LEU A 219 -19.06 11.93 11.68
CA LEU A 219 -19.76 12.94 10.91
C LEU A 219 -20.02 12.49 9.46
N PRO A 220 -21.13 12.90 8.85
CA PRO A 220 -21.34 12.77 7.41
C PRO A 220 -20.49 13.81 6.63
N PRO A 221 -20.30 13.64 5.32
CA PRO A 221 -19.53 14.56 4.49
C PRO A 221 -20.05 16.01 4.47
N SER A 222 -21.35 16.23 4.72
CA SER A 222 -21.95 17.55 4.85
C SER A 222 -21.35 18.39 5.97
N ASP A 223 -20.83 17.74 7.00
CA ASP A 223 -20.36 18.38 8.22
C ASP A 223 -18.83 18.55 8.24
N LEU A 224 -18.20 18.41 7.06
CA LEU A 224 -16.75 18.62 6.90
C LEU A 224 -16.31 20.00 7.40
N THR A 225 -17.09 21.04 7.14
CA THR A 225 -16.78 22.41 7.60
C THR A 225 -16.76 22.49 9.14
N TYR A 226 -17.70 21.82 9.80
CA TYR A 226 -17.70 21.71 11.26
C TYR A 226 -16.45 21.00 11.77
N LEU A 227 -16.12 19.82 11.23
CA LEU A 227 -14.90 19.11 11.60
C LEU A 227 -13.66 20.02 11.49
N LEU A 228 -13.52 20.73 10.35
CA LEU A 228 -12.38 21.62 10.12
C LEU A 228 -12.33 22.82 11.08
N SER A 229 -13.47 23.29 11.59
CA SER A 229 -13.51 24.40 12.57
C SER A 229 -13.13 23.95 13.99
N GLU A 230 -13.30 22.66 14.30
CA GLU A 230 -13.03 22.09 15.62
C GLU A 230 -11.62 21.48 15.73
N ALA A 231 -10.99 21.13 14.60
CA ALA A 231 -9.73 20.41 14.57
C ALA A 231 -8.52 21.32 14.81
N ASP A 232 -7.65 20.91 15.70
CA ASP A 232 -6.31 21.48 15.89
C ASP A 232 -5.31 20.87 14.89
N TYR A 233 -5.58 19.62 14.46
CA TYR A 233 -4.75 18.81 13.56
C TYR A 233 -5.60 18.13 12.50
#